data_f7c36da18cd9b5a03499e7f54736e0ab
#
_entry.id   f7c36da18cd9b5a03499e7f54736e0ab
#
_cell.length_a   1.000
_cell.length_b   1.000
_cell.length_c   1.000
_cell.angle_alpha   90.00
_cell.angle_beta   90.00
_cell.angle_gamma   90.00
#
_symmetry.space_group_name_H-M   'P 1'
#
loop_
_entity.id
_entity.type
_entity.pdbx_description
1 polymer ?
#
loop_
_entity_poly.entity_id
_entity_poly.type
_entity_poly.pdbx_seq_one_letter_code
_entity_poly.pdbx_strand_id
1 'polypeptide(L)'
;MKKIIIALTILAASMTALSCDRYEDGRPPKVVREHFADMFPKAKDVEWEVEKGYWKVSFETGTGVSRVDSEAWYNEMGEWVRTETERFPSSLPEDITTILNSSEYASAMIDDVKYVQTPSEEYYQFELSVAGVSVYVNVYSDGRIIPAKFEW
;
A
#
# COMPACT_ATOMS: atom_id res chain seq x y z
N MET A 1 -60.44 -18.08 17.65
CA MET A 1 -59.25 -17.31 18.15
C MET A 1 -58.19 -17.32 17.06
N LYS A 2 -58.09 -16.24 16.30
CA LYS A 2 -57.12 -16.11 15.19
C LYS A 2 -55.82 -15.54 15.76
N LYS A 3 -54.73 -16.31 15.73
CA LYS A 3 -53.37 -15.83 16.12
C LYS A 3 -52.81 -15.07 14.94
N ILE A 4 -52.60 -13.77 15.13
CA ILE A 4 -51.90 -12.89 14.18
C ILE A 4 -50.43 -13.03 14.49
N ILE A 5 -49.65 -13.61 13.56
CA ILE A 5 -48.20 -13.65 13.59
C ILE A 5 -47.71 -12.37 12.89
N ILE A 6 -47.18 -11.44 13.67
CA ILE A 6 -46.50 -10.23 13.14
C ILE A 6 -45.09 -10.66 12.78
N ALA A 7 -44.82 -10.80 11.48
CA ALA A 7 -43.44 -10.96 11.00
C ALA A 7 -42.72 -9.61 11.06
N LEU A 8 -41.77 -9.51 12.00
CA LEU A 8 -40.88 -8.34 12.12
C LEU A 8 -39.78 -8.48 11.05
N THR A 9 -39.93 -7.83 9.93
CA THR A 9 -38.86 -7.70 8.92
C THR A 9 -37.82 -6.72 9.44
N ILE A 10 -36.66 -7.24 9.89
CA ILE A 10 -35.49 -6.45 10.21
C ILE A 10 -34.88 -6.03 8.88
N LEU A 11 -35.13 -4.77 8.49
CA LEU A 11 -34.43 -4.13 7.38
C LEU A 11 -33.00 -3.80 7.84
N ALA A 12 -32.06 -4.67 7.51
CA ALA A 12 -30.64 -4.37 7.70
C ALA A 12 -30.27 -3.25 6.73
N ALA A 13 -30.27 -2.02 7.21
CA ALA A 13 -29.67 -0.90 6.52
C ALA A 13 -28.16 -1.12 6.50
N SER A 14 -27.64 -1.64 5.41
CA SER A 14 -26.22 -1.60 5.10
C SER A 14 -25.84 -0.12 4.92
N MET A 15 -25.28 0.46 5.98
CA MET A 15 -24.56 1.73 5.86
C MET A 15 -23.32 1.47 5.03
N THR A 16 -23.44 1.64 3.71
CA THR A 16 -22.29 1.88 2.86
C THR A 16 -21.72 3.22 3.29
N ALA A 17 -20.59 3.19 4.02
CA ALA A 17 -19.79 4.38 4.19
C ALA A 17 -19.45 4.85 2.77
N LEU A 18 -20.04 5.97 2.36
CA LEU A 18 -19.67 6.69 1.16
C LEU A 18 -18.27 7.25 1.43
N SER A 19 -17.26 6.46 1.12
CA SER A 19 -15.90 6.97 0.94
C SER A 19 -15.99 7.93 -0.24
N CYS A 20 -15.81 9.22 0.03
CA CYS A 20 -15.67 10.21 -1.04
C CYS A 20 -14.26 10.06 -1.62
N ASP A 21 -14.12 9.19 -2.63
CA ASP A 21 -12.88 9.11 -3.40
C ASP A 21 -12.59 10.49 -4.01
N ARG A 22 -11.35 10.93 -3.93
CA ARG A 22 -10.88 12.14 -4.60
C ARG A 22 -10.26 11.78 -5.94
N TYR A 23 -10.45 12.64 -6.92
CA TYR A 23 -9.97 12.45 -8.28
C TYR A 23 -9.30 13.73 -8.76
N GLU A 24 -7.97 13.72 -8.88
CA GLU A 24 -7.21 14.88 -9.37
C GLU A 24 -7.21 14.95 -10.90
N ASP A 25 -6.90 13.84 -11.56
CA ASP A 25 -6.77 13.74 -13.02
C ASP A 25 -7.96 13.05 -13.70
N GLY A 26 -9.12 13.08 -13.04
CA GLY A 26 -10.32 12.42 -13.52
C GLY A 26 -10.54 11.04 -12.92
N ARG A 27 -11.68 10.46 -13.25
CA ARG A 27 -12.11 9.19 -12.65
C ARG A 27 -11.49 7.99 -13.38
N PRO A 28 -10.78 7.07 -12.69
CA PRO A 28 -10.22 5.88 -13.31
C PRO A 28 -11.27 5.01 -13.99
N PRO A 29 -10.90 4.21 -15.00
CA PRO A 29 -11.79 3.21 -15.59
C PRO A 29 -12.43 2.30 -14.53
N LYS A 30 -13.63 1.81 -14.82
CA LYS A 30 -14.36 0.95 -13.89
C LYS A 30 -13.54 -0.29 -13.48
N VAL A 31 -12.85 -0.91 -14.44
CA VAL A 31 -12.01 -2.10 -14.20
C VAL A 31 -10.88 -1.83 -13.22
N VAL A 32 -10.26 -0.65 -13.29
CA VAL A 32 -9.19 -0.22 -12.35
C VAL A 32 -9.77 -0.10 -10.94
N ARG A 33 -10.90 0.61 -10.80
CA ARG A 33 -11.53 0.85 -9.50
C ARG A 33 -12.07 -0.43 -8.85
N GLU A 34 -12.62 -1.36 -9.65
CA GLU A 34 -13.10 -2.65 -9.16
C GLU A 34 -11.93 -3.51 -8.69
N HIS A 35 -10.83 -3.60 -9.45
CA HIS A 35 -9.65 -4.34 -9.03
C HIS A 35 -9.05 -3.78 -7.74
N PHE A 36 -8.93 -2.45 -7.63
CA PHE A 36 -8.50 -1.81 -6.40
C PHE A 36 -9.41 -2.16 -5.19
N ALA A 37 -10.72 -2.07 -5.36
CA ALA A 37 -11.68 -2.37 -4.29
C ALA A 37 -11.62 -3.84 -3.85
N ASP A 38 -11.35 -4.76 -4.78
CA ASP A 38 -11.16 -6.18 -4.48
C ASP A 38 -9.87 -6.45 -3.72
N MET A 39 -8.77 -5.77 -4.09
CA MET A 39 -7.48 -5.91 -3.40
C MET A 39 -7.47 -5.24 -2.02
N PHE A 40 -8.10 -4.07 -1.91
CA PHE A 40 -8.06 -3.24 -0.71
C PHE A 40 -9.46 -2.87 -0.18
N PRO A 41 -10.28 -3.85 0.23
CA PRO A 41 -11.69 -3.62 0.61
C PRO A 41 -11.86 -2.77 1.88
N LYS A 42 -10.76 -2.50 2.61
CA LYS A 42 -10.74 -1.68 3.84
C LYS A 42 -10.01 -0.34 3.64
N ALA A 43 -9.68 0.01 2.40
CA ALA A 43 -9.04 1.28 2.09
C ALA A 43 -9.93 2.47 2.48
N LYS A 44 -9.29 3.53 2.98
CA LYS A 44 -9.90 4.79 3.36
C LYS A 44 -9.09 5.95 2.77
N ASP A 45 -9.68 7.13 2.74
CA ASP A 45 -9.03 8.35 2.25
C ASP A 45 -8.38 8.14 0.88
N VAL A 46 -9.18 7.59 -0.05
CA VAL A 46 -8.75 7.17 -1.38
C VAL A 46 -8.63 8.37 -2.30
N GLU A 47 -7.44 8.60 -2.83
CA GLU A 47 -7.12 9.66 -3.79
C GLU A 47 -6.52 9.07 -5.07
N TRP A 48 -7.06 9.48 -6.22
CA TRP A 48 -6.62 9.00 -7.52
C TRP A 48 -5.98 10.11 -8.34
N GLU A 49 -4.85 9.79 -8.95
CA GLU A 49 -4.15 10.65 -9.91
C GLU A 49 -3.55 9.83 -11.06
N VAL A 50 -3.06 10.49 -12.09
CA VAL A 50 -2.30 9.84 -13.16
C VAL A 50 -0.83 10.16 -12.99
N GLU A 51 -0.01 9.14 -12.77
CA GLU A 51 1.43 9.27 -12.67
C GLU A 51 2.12 8.43 -13.76
N LYS A 52 2.89 9.12 -14.63
CA LYS A 52 3.67 8.48 -15.73
C LYS A 52 2.86 7.48 -16.59
N GLY A 53 1.58 7.78 -16.81
CA GLY A 53 0.70 6.95 -17.63
C GLY A 53 0.02 5.79 -16.89
N TYR A 54 0.18 5.71 -15.56
CA TYR A 54 -0.52 4.78 -14.70
C TYR A 54 -1.57 5.48 -13.85
N TRP A 55 -2.64 4.78 -13.50
CA TRP A 55 -3.54 5.20 -12.45
C TRP A 55 -2.90 4.89 -11.10
N LYS A 56 -2.51 5.92 -10.38
CA LYS A 56 -2.00 5.83 -9.02
C LYS A 56 -3.14 6.10 -8.05
N VAL A 57 -3.23 5.32 -7.01
CA VAL A 57 -4.15 5.51 -5.90
C VAL A 57 -3.38 5.57 -4.59
N SER A 58 -3.56 6.66 -3.85
CA SER A 58 -3.09 6.80 -2.47
C SER A 58 -4.24 6.49 -1.53
N PHE A 59 -3.98 5.74 -0.47
CA PHE A 59 -5.02 5.30 0.46
C PHE A 59 -4.43 4.90 1.82
N GLU A 60 -5.30 4.90 2.82
CA GLU A 60 -4.95 4.45 4.17
C GLU A 60 -5.59 3.10 4.49
N THR A 61 -4.90 2.28 5.28
CA THR A 61 -5.45 1.07 5.89
C THR A 61 -5.20 1.06 7.40
N GLY A 62 -5.94 0.24 8.13
CA GLY A 62 -5.86 0.18 9.58
C GLY A 62 -6.68 1.27 10.29
N THR A 63 -6.42 1.44 11.57
CA THR A 63 -7.11 2.43 12.42
C THR A 63 -6.22 2.89 13.57
N GLY A 64 -6.34 4.15 13.96
CA GLY A 64 -5.58 4.70 15.08
C GLY A 64 -4.08 4.58 14.87
N VAL A 65 -3.38 4.01 15.85
CA VAL A 65 -1.90 3.86 15.82
C VAL A 65 -1.40 2.79 14.83
N SER A 66 -2.30 1.97 14.30
CA SER A 66 -1.97 0.97 13.27
C SER A 66 -2.33 1.43 11.86
N ARG A 67 -2.63 2.72 11.68
CA ARG A 67 -2.85 3.31 10.37
C ARG A 67 -1.55 3.34 9.59
N VAL A 68 -1.61 2.92 8.33
CA VAL A 68 -0.50 2.95 7.38
C VAL A 68 -0.95 3.52 6.05
N ASP A 69 -0.10 4.32 5.46
CA ASP A 69 -0.29 4.91 4.16
C ASP A 69 0.26 3.97 3.08
N SER A 70 -0.45 3.90 1.97
CA SER A 70 -0.10 3.04 0.85
C SER A 70 -0.41 3.72 -0.46
N GLU A 71 0.34 3.34 -1.48
CA GLU A 71 0.11 3.74 -2.86
C GLU A 71 0.07 2.49 -3.74
N ALA A 72 -0.83 2.48 -4.73
CA ALA A 72 -0.89 1.37 -5.70
C ALA A 72 -1.03 1.92 -7.12
N TRP A 73 -0.42 1.23 -8.08
CA TRP A 73 -0.42 1.60 -9.50
C TRP A 73 -1.12 0.55 -10.34
N TYR A 74 -1.93 1.01 -11.27
CA TYR A 74 -2.66 0.20 -12.24
C TYR A 74 -2.47 0.75 -13.64
N ASN A 75 -2.40 -0.12 -14.65
CA ASN A 75 -2.48 0.32 -16.02
C ASN A 75 -3.95 0.60 -16.44
N GLU A 76 -4.16 1.14 -17.63
CA GLU A 76 -5.50 1.46 -18.15
C GLU A 76 -6.41 0.23 -18.32
N MET A 77 -5.84 -0.97 -18.45
CA MET A 77 -6.57 -2.22 -18.56
C MET A 77 -7.00 -2.78 -17.20
N GLY A 78 -6.59 -2.12 -16.09
CA GLY A 78 -6.89 -2.53 -14.73
C GLY A 78 -5.92 -3.56 -14.17
N GLU A 79 -4.81 -3.83 -14.84
CA GLU A 79 -3.78 -4.71 -14.30
C GLU A 79 -2.99 -3.99 -13.20
N TRP A 80 -2.89 -4.64 -12.05
CA TRP A 80 -2.08 -4.15 -10.96
C TRP A 80 -0.59 -4.26 -11.29
N VAL A 81 0.11 -3.18 -11.05
CA VAL A 81 1.54 -3.05 -11.36
C VAL A 81 2.39 -3.15 -10.10
N ARG A 82 1.97 -2.45 -9.04
CA ARG A 82 2.77 -2.34 -7.81
C ARG A 82 1.93 -1.75 -6.68
N THR A 83 2.32 -2.08 -5.44
CA THR A 83 1.88 -1.40 -4.21
C THR A 83 3.09 -1.07 -3.37
N GLU A 84 3.13 0.14 -2.83
CA GLU A 84 4.06 0.57 -1.79
C GLU A 84 3.29 0.83 -0.52
N THR A 85 3.81 0.36 0.60
CA THR A 85 3.21 0.59 1.92
C THR A 85 4.29 1.10 2.85
N GLU A 86 4.07 2.27 3.46
CA GLU A 86 4.99 2.83 4.44
C GLU A 86 5.17 1.89 5.63
N ARG A 87 6.40 1.83 6.15
CA ARG A 87 6.75 1.03 7.31
C ARG A 87 7.58 1.84 8.29
N PHE A 88 7.34 1.61 9.56
CA PHE A 88 8.20 2.14 10.61
C PHE A 88 9.41 1.20 10.80
N PRO A 89 10.64 1.72 10.98
CA PRO A 89 11.81 0.87 11.25
C PRO A 89 11.61 -0.11 12.41
N SER A 90 10.84 0.28 13.42
CA SER A 90 10.49 -0.57 14.58
C SER A 90 9.51 -1.72 14.28
N SER A 91 8.86 -1.70 13.11
CA SER A 91 7.87 -2.71 12.69
C SER A 91 8.41 -3.66 11.61
N LEU A 92 9.69 -3.56 11.29
CA LEU A 92 10.32 -4.41 10.28
C LEU A 92 10.45 -5.86 10.77
N PRO A 93 10.30 -6.86 9.88
CA PRO A 93 10.60 -8.24 10.20
C PRO A 93 12.05 -8.44 10.65
N GLU A 94 12.27 -9.40 11.55
CA GLU A 94 13.58 -9.68 12.13
C GLU A 94 14.62 -10.13 11.09
N ASP A 95 14.20 -10.88 10.08
CA ASP A 95 15.06 -11.29 8.96
C ASP A 95 15.57 -10.09 8.17
N ILE A 96 14.69 -9.14 7.83
CA ILE A 96 15.05 -7.91 7.09
C ILE A 96 16.03 -7.06 7.90
N THR A 97 15.77 -6.87 9.19
CA THR A 97 16.68 -6.11 10.06
C THR A 97 18.03 -6.82 10.23
N THR A 98 18.04 -8.14 10.30
CA THR A 98 19.27 -8.95 10.39
C THR A 98 20.09 -8.85 9.11
N ILE A 99 19.46 -8.93 7.94
CA ILE A 99 20.13 -8.79 6.64
C ILE A 99 20.78 -7.41 6.53
N LEU A 100 20.03 -6.33 6.83
CA LEU A 100 20.54 -4.97 6.75
C LEU A 100 21.71 -4.76 7.72
N ASN A 101 21.57 -5.21 8.98
CA ASN A 101 22.60 -5.08 10.02
C ASN A 101 23.86 -5.94 9.77
N SER A 102 23.78 -6.93 8.90
CA SER A 102 24.91 -7.78 8.50
C SER A 102 25.58 -7.30 7.21
N SER A 103 25.11 -6.19 6.64
CA SER A 103 25.58 -5.65 5.37
C SER A 103 26.53 -4.45 5.57
N GLU A 104 27.02 -3.90 4.47
CA GLU A 104 27.78 -2.64 4.45
C GLU A 104 26.96 -1.44 4.96
N TYR A 105 25.65 -1.56 5.04
CA TYR A 105 24.72 -0.52 5.51
C TYR A 105 24.39 -0.62 7.01
N ALA A 106 25.05 -1.50 7.76
CA ALA A 106 24.78 -1.75 9.19
C ALA A 106 24.83 -0.49 10.08
N SER A 107 25.62 0.51 9.70
CA SER A 107 25.76 1.78 10.43
C SER A 107 25.00 2.95 9.79
N ALA A 108 24.25 2.71 8.72
CA ALA A 108 23.46 3.74 8.06
C ALA A 108 22.24 4.13 8.91
N MET A 109 21.86 5.41 8.84
CA MET A 109 20.58 5.85 9.39
C MET A 109 19.47 5.50 8.40
N ILE A 110 18.38 4.95 8.88
CA ILE A 110 17.19 4.71 8.07
C ILE A 110 16.37 6.00 8.07
N ASP A 111 16.27 6.64 6.92
CA ASP A 111 15.48 7.86 6.74
C ASP A 111 14.03 7.51 6.36
N ASP A 112 13.82 6.52 5.48
CA ASP A 112 12.52 6.00 5.10
C ASP A 112 12.58 4.51 4.78
N VAL A 113 11.46 3.82 4.91
CA VAL A 113 11.30 2.43 4.46
C VAL A 113 9.88 2.14 3.99
N LYS A 114 9.79 1.49 2.84
CA LYS A 114 8.55 1.03 2.24
C LYS A 114 8.58 -0.47 1.99
N TYR A 115 7.47 -1.13 2.22
CA TYR A 115 7.25 -2.49 1.73
C TYR A 115 6.67 -2.41 0.33
N VAL A 116 7.36 -2.97 -0.63
CA VAL A 116 7.01 -2.93 -2.05
C VAL A 116 6.59 -4.32 -2.53
N GLN A 117 5.44 -4.38 -3.18
CA GLN A 117 4.90 -5.60 -3.77
C GLN A 117 4.64 -5.37 -5.26
N THR A 118 5.01 -6.35 -6.08
CA THR A 118 4.73 -6.41 -7.52
C THR A 118 4.15 -7.78 -7.86
N PRO A 119 3.65 -8.01 -9.08
CA PRO A 119 3.18 -9.35 -9.49
C PRO A 119 4.24 -10.45 -9.40
N SER A 120 5.54 -10.11 -9.41
CA SER A 120 6.65 -11.09 -9.47
C SER A 120 7.46 -11.20 -8.19
N GLU A 121 7.51 -10.16 -7.36
CA GLU A 121 8.37 -10.12 -6.19
C GLU A 121 7.89 -9.13 -5.14
N GLU A 122 8.44 -9.26 -3.93
CA GLU A 122 8.24 -8.33 -2.84
C GLU A 122 9.58 -8.05 -2.14
N TYR A 123 9.74 -6.83 -1.64
CA TYR A 123 10.97 -6.39 -0.97
C TYR A 123 10.71 -5.17 -0.09
N TYR A 124 11.69 -4.85 0.75
CA TYR A 124 11.72 -3.61 1.51
C TYR A 124 12.67 -2.63 0.82
N GLN A 125 12.16 -1.48 0.42
CA GLN A 125 12.95 -0.39 -0.14
C GLN A 125 13.30 0.59 0.98
N PHE A 126 14.59 0.81 1.16
CA PHE A 126 15.12 1.73 2.17
C PHE A 126 15.70 2.97 1.51
N GLU A 127 15.41 4.13 2.09
CA GLU A 127 16.24 5.31 1.98
C GLU A 127 17.16 5.34 3.19
N LEU A 128 18.47 5.32 2.93
CA LEU A 128 19.51 5.26 3.95
C LEU A 128 20.43 6.49 3.85
N SER A 129 20.78 7.09 4.98
CA SER A 129 21.81 8.10 5.03
C SER A 129 23.16 7.46 5.38
N VAL A 130 24.09 7.51 4.41
CA VAL A 130 25.45 6.99 4.54
C VAL A 130 26.43 8.15 4.40
N ALA A 131 27.11 8.53 5.47
CA ALA A 131 28.04 9.66 5.50
C ALA A 131 27.42 10.97 4.96
N GLY A 132 26.12 11.19 5.19
CA GLY A 132 25.38 12.38 4.76
C GLY A 132 24.93 12.35 3.30
N VAL A 133 24.99 11.19 2.66
CA VAL A 133 24.48 10.97 1.29
C VAL A 133 23.31 9.97 1.35
N SER A 134 22.18 10.31 0.72
CA SER A 134 21.05 9.39 0.58
C SER A 134 21.38 8.27 -0.42
N VAL A 135 21.20 7.04 0.02
CA VAL A 135 21.34 5.81 -0.80
C VAL A 135 20.02 5.05 -0.72
N TYR A 136 19.62 4.49 -1.84
CA TYR A 136 18.38 3.70 -1.92
C TYR A 136 18.72 2.26 -2.22
N VAL A 137 18.19 1.32 -1.41
CA VAL A 137 18.44 -0.11 -1.57
C VAL A 137 17.16 -0.91 -1.39
N ASN A 138 17.04 -1.99 -2.18
CA ASN A 138 15.99 -2.99 -2.01
C ASN A 138 16.56 -4.17 -1.25
N VAL A 139 15.93 -4.52 -0.13
CA VAL A 139 16.31 -5.64 0.72
C VAL A 139 15.26 -6.73 0.60
N TYR A 140 15.70 -7.93 0.22
CA TYR A 140 14.87 -9.10 0.02
C TYR A 140 15.04 -10.10 1.17
N SER A 141 13.99 -10.83 1.50
CA SER A 141 14.03 -11.85 2.58
C SER A 141 14.97 -13.03 2.28
N ASP A 142 15.39 -13.21 1.03
CA ASP A 142 16.39 -14.20 0.63
C ASP A 142 17.85 -13.77 0.88
N GLY A 143 18.05 -12.57 1.44
CA GLY A 143 19.37 -12.02 1.78
C GLY A 143 19.99 -11.11 0.73
N ARG A 144 19.35 -10.94 -0.44
CA ARG A 144 19.82 -10.00 -1.46
C ARG A 144 19.62 -8.56 -1.00
N ILE A 145 20.61 -7.71 -1.26
CA ILE A 145 20.52 -6.25 -1.18
C ILE A 145 20.91 -5.70 -2.56
N ILE A 146 20.01 -4.97 -3.19
CA ILE A 146 20.20 -4.45 -4.54
C ILE A 146 20.03 -2.94 -4.50
N PRO A 147 21.01 -2.15 -5.03
CA PRO A 147 20.82 -0.71 -5.17
C PRO A 147 19.53 -0.42 -5.94
N ALA A 148 18.65 0.39 -5.35
CA ALA A 148 17.43 0.79 -6.02
C ALA A 148 17.78 1.85 -7.07
N LYS A 149 17.39 1.59 -8.33
CA LYS A 149 17.41 2.61 -9.36
C LYS A 149 16.06 3.32 -9.34
N PHE A 150 16.08 4.65 -9.21
CA PHE A 150 14.87 5.45 -9.44
C PHE A 150 14.56 5.44 -10.96
N GLU A 151 13.83 4.44 -11.39
CA GLU A 151 13.23 4.40 -12.72
C GLU A 151 11.70 4.46 -12.57
N TRP A 152 11.21 5.65 -12.17
CA TRP A 152 9.79 5.99 -12.23
C TRP A 152 9.59 7.41 -12.71
#